data_e83b8bdbf2a5c6320866e33ee5942482
#
_entry.id   e83b8bdbf2a5c6320866e33ee5942482
#
_cell.length_a   1.000
_cell.length_b   1.000
_cell.length_c   1.000
_cell.angle_alpha   90.00
_cell.angle_beta   90.00
_cell.angle_gamma   90.00
#
_symmetry.space_group_name_H-M   'P 1'
#
loop_
_entity.id
_entity.type
_entity.pdbx_description
1 polymer ?
#
loop_
_entity_poly.entity_id
_entity_poly.type
_entity_poly.pdbx_seq_one_letter_code
_entity_poly.pdbx_strand_id
1 'polypeptide(L)'
;IGYLALLNYRKNGNLMDKDLFETGLEKRKATLGADYVQKSLDGADDFSRPFQEAMTAWCWGFGWGDEAIDAKTRSMMNLSMIGALGKMTEWELHCRGAIKNGVTHEELRAIIHVIGIYCGVPQALECMRAARNVINEKNREGGRSEE
;
A
#
# COMPACT_ATOMS: atom_id res chain seq x y z
N ILE A 1 -2.01 21.11 10.50
CA ILE A 1 -1.60 21.15 9.07
C ILE A 1 -2.69 20.55 8.18
N GLY A 2 -3.34 19.44 8.55
CA GLY A 2 -4.34 18.77 7.70
C GLY A 2 -5.59 19.57 7.37
N TYR A 3 -6.12 20.35 8.30
CA TYR A 3 -7.36 21.14 8.09
C TYR A 3 -7.14 22.35 7.18
N LEU A 4 -5.97 22.98 7.25
CA LEU A 4 -5.59 24.11 6.39
C LEU A 4 -5.30 23.64 4.95
N ALA A 5 -4.73 22.45 4.75
CA ALA A 5 -4.54 21.86 3.42
C ALA A 5 -5.88 21.54 2.74
N LEU A 6 -6.86 21.01 3.51
CA LEU A 6 -8.23 20.79 3.04
C LEU A 6 -8.98 22.11 2.71
N LEU A 7 -8.70 23.20 3.42
CA LEU A 7 -9.30 24.52 3.16
C LEU A 7 -8.66 25.21 1.93
N ASN A 8 -7.35 25.04 1.70
CA ASN A 8 -6.68 25.51 0.48
C ASN A 8 -7.12 24.72 -0.75
N TYR A 9 -7.40 23.42 -0.59
CA TYR A 9 -8.00 22.57 -1.60
C TYR A 9 -9.35 23.15 -2.12
N ARG A 10 -10.18 23.70 -1.24
CA ARG A 10 -11.45 24.33 -1.63
C ARG A 10 -11.31 25.72 -2.29
N LYS A 11 -10.23 26.46 -2.03
CA LYS A 11 -10.07 27.82 -2.51
C LYS A 11 -9.55 27.99 -3.93
N ASN A 12 -8.73 27.02 -4.41
CA ASN A 12 -8.00 27.18 -5.67
C ASN A 12 -8.57 26.40 -6.85
N GLY A 13 -9.68 25.66 -6.68
CA GLY A 13 -10.33 24.91 -7.78
C GLY A 13 -9.44 23.83 -8.41
N ASN A 14 -8.24 23.63 -7.92
CA ASN A 14 -7.31 22.62 -8.37
C ASN A 14 -7.56 21.34 -7.57
N LEU A 15 -8.06 20.31 -8.22
CA LEU A 15 -8.40 19.02 -7.60
C LEU A 15 -7.16 18.32 -7.03
N MET A 16 -5.95 18.81 -7.28
CA MET A 16 -4.70 18.20 -6.87
C MET A 16 -3.73 19.27 -6.33
N ASP A 17 -3.36 19.10 -5.07
CA ASP A 17 -2.19 19.76 -4.51
C ASP A 17 -0.95 19.06 -5.11
N LYS A 18 -0.17 19.82 -5.90
CA LYS A 18 0.99 19.30 -6.60
C LYS A 18 2.02 18.72 -5.63
N ASP A 19 2.22 19.35 -4.48
CA ASP A 19 3.18 18.90 -3.47
C ASP A 19 2.74 17.60 -2.84
N LEU A 20 1.43 17.41 -2.59
CA LEU A 20 0.88 16.15 -2.12
C LEU A 20 1.00 15.03 -3.16
N PHE A 21 0.83 15.34 -4.43
CA PHE A 21 0.99 14.36 -5.50
C PHE A 21 2.45 13.90 -5.62
N GLU A 22 3.40 14.81 -5.61
CA GLU A 22 4.84 14.49 -5.69
C GLU A 22 5.29 13.66 -4.49
N THR A 23 4.92 14.08 -3.27
CA THR A 23 5.15 13.30 -2.05
C THR A 23 4.51 11.92 -2.13
N GLY A 24 3.28 11.84 -2.60
CA GLY A 24 2.54 10.60 -2.75
C GLY A 24 3.17 9.67 -3.77
N LEU A 25 3.64 10.21 -4.88
CA LEU A 25 4.32 9.44 -5.91
C LEU A 25 5.61 8.80 -5.38
N GLU A 26 6.39 9.53 -4.60
CA GLU A 26 7.59 9.04 -3.94
C GLU A 26 7.26 7.90 -2.96
N LYS A 27 6.34 8.11 -2.02
CA LYS A 27 5.94 7.10 -1.03
C LYS A 27 5.34 5.85 -1.67
N ARG A 28 4.52 6.03 -2.70
CA ARG A 28 3.91 4.94 -3.48
C ARG A 28 4.98 4.09 -4.18
N LYS A 29 5.94 4.73 -4.87
CA LYS A 29 7.06 4.05 -5.52
C LYS A 29 7.97 3.34 -4.51
N ALA A 30 8.26 3.97 -3.39
CA ALA A 30 9.07 3.38 -2.33
C ALA A 30 8.46 2.09 -1.79
N THR A 31 7.15 2.05 -1.58
CA THR A 31 6.44 0.91 -1.01
C THR A 31 6.10 -0.17 -2.06
N LEU A 32 5.47 0.20 -3.17
CA LEU A 32 4.94 -0.76 -4.15
C LEU A 32 5.93 -1.11 -5.28
N GLY A 33 6.99 -0.33 -5.42
CA GLY A 33 7.97 -0.46 -6.51
C GLY A 33 7.73 0.54 -7.63
N ALA A 34 8.83 1.12 -8.14
CA ALA A 34 8.79 2.17 -9.16
C ALA A 34 8.14 1.70 -10.46
N ASP A 35 8.51 0.50 -10.93
CA ASP A 35 8.01 -0.07 -12.19
C ASP A 35 6.51 -0.35 -12.14
N TYR A 36 6.02 -0.89 -11.03
CA TYR A 36 4.58 -1.12 -10.84
C TYR A 36 3.79 0.19 -10.88
N VAL A 37 4.27 1.20 -10.16
CA VAL A 37 3.60 2.51 -10.11
C VAL A 37 3.65 3.20 -11.46
N GLN A 38 4.78 3.13 -12.17
CA GLN A 38 4.92 3.72 -13.50
C GLN A 38 3.96 3.06 -14.50
N LYS A 39 3.91 1.71 -14.54
CA LYS A 39 2.95 0.98 -15.38
C LYS A 39 1.50 1.35 -15.08
N SER A 40 1.14 1.55 -13.80
CA SER A 40 -0.21 1.96 -13.41
C SER A 40 -0.57 3.35 -13.92
N LEU A 41 0.38 4.29 -13.92
CA LEU A 41 0.19 5.64 -14.41
C LEU A 41 0.16 5.70 -15.94
N ASP A 42 1.07 4.99 -16.61
CA ASP A 42 1.16 4.95 -18.07
C ASP A 42 -0.05 4.26 -18.70
N GLY A 43 -0.58 3.22 -18.03
CA GLY A 43 -1.77 2.50 -18.45
C GLY A 43 -3.10 3.21 -18.13
N ALA A 44 -3.05 4.35 -17.44
CA ALA A 44 -4.25 5.10 -17.10
C ALA A 44 -4.79 5.87 -18.31
N ASP A 45 -6.02 5.57 -18.69
CA ASP A 45 -6.79 6.28 -19.71
C ASP A 45 -7.52 7.50 -19.15
N ASP A 46 -8.26 8.23 -19.98
CA ASP A 46 -9.00 9.43 -19.59
C ASP A 46 -10.06 9.14 -18.49
N PHE A 47 -10.57 7.93 -18.41
CA PHE A 47 -11.52 7.51 -17.38
C PHE A 47 -10.85 7.26 -16.04
N SER A 48 -9.72 6.59 -16.01
CA SER A 48 -9.05 6.13 -14.78
C SER A 48 -7.99 7.11 -14.26
N ARG A 49 -7.41 7.94 -15.12
CA ARG A 49 -6.35 8.89 -14.78
C ARG A 49 -6.71 9.85 -13.63
N PRO A 50 -7.89 10.51 -13.62
CA PRO A 50 -8.25 11.41 -12.52
C PRO A 50 -8.27 10.70 -11.16
N PHE A 51 -8.71 9.43 -11.13
CA PHE A 51 -8.71 8.64 -9.91
C PHE A 51 -7.29 8.24 -9.48
N GLN A 52 -6.43 7.83 -10.43
CA GLN A 52 -5.03 7.49 -10.12
C GLN A 52 -4.27 8.68 -9.53
N GLU A 53 -4.49 9.87 -10.06
CA GLU A 53 -3.89 11.09 -9.58
C GLU A 53 -4.41 11.49 -8.19
N ALA A 54 -5.73 11.51 -8.01
CA ALA A 54 -6.38 11.82 -6.73
C ALA A 54 -5.96 10.83 -5.63
N MET A 55 -5.95 9.54 -5.93
CA MET A 55 -5.52 8.48 -5.02
C MET A 55 -4.03 8.62 -4.66
N THR A 56 -3.17 9.00 -5.61
CA THR A 56 -1.75 9.20 -5.34
C THR A 56 -1.55 10.39 -4.40
N ALA A 57 -2.23 11.52 -4.63
CA ALA A 57 -2.13 12.69 -3.76
C ALA A 57 -2.75 12.43 -2.37
N TRP A 58 -3.96 11.88 -2.31
CA TRP A 58 -4.71 11.70 -1.07
C TRP A 58 -4.18 10.53 -0.24
N CYS A 59 -4.19 9.32 -0.79
CA CYS A 59 -3.79 8.14 -0.04
C CYS A 59 -2.29 8.17 0.27
N TRP A 60 -1.47 8.38 -0.76
CA TRP A 60 -0.02 8.28 -0.62
C TRP A 60 0.63 9.59 -0.17
N GLY A 61 0.16 10.74 -0.65
CA GLY A 61 0.70 12.04 -0.24
C GLY A 61 0.24 12.42 1.16
N PHE A 62 -1.05 12.52 1.39
CA PHE A 62 -1.59 12.90 2.70
C PHE A 62 -1.48 11.76 3.72
N GLY A 63 -1.92 10.54 3.35
CA GLY A 63 -1.94 9.41 4.28
C GLY A 63 -0.56 8.84 4.58
N TRP A 64 0.19 8.44 3.54
CA TRP A 64 1.52 7.84 3.70
C TRP A 64 2.64 8.87 3.85
N GLY A 65 2.41 10.12 3.50
CA GLY A 65 3.35 11.21 3.71
C GLY A 65 3.42 11.72 5.14
N ASP A 66 2.46 11.39 5.99
CA ASP A 66 2.50 11.72 7.42
C ASP A 66 3.59 10.90 8.13
N GLU A 67 4.58 11.57 8.71
CA GLU A 67 5.75 10.95 9.35
C GLU A 67 5.53 10.55 10.82
N ALA A 68 4.33 10.77 11.38
CA ALA A 68 3.98 10.36 12.73
C ALA A 68 4.04 8.82 12.92
N ILE A 69 3.88 8.07 11.82
CA ILE A 69 3.95 6.61 11.80
C ILE A 69 4.93 6.20 10.70
N ASP A 70 5.92 5.37 11.01
CA ASP A 70 6.88 4.86 10.04
C ASP A 70 6.23 3.93 8.99
N ALA A 71 6.94 3.71 7.89
CA ALA A 71 6.44 2.93 6.76
C ALA A 71 6.15 1.46 7.13
N LYS A 72 6.93 0.86 8.03
CA LYS A 72 6.74 -0.51 8.50
C LYS A 72 5.45 -0.64 9.29
N THR A 73 5.28 0.20 10.31
CA THR A 73 4.07 0.24 11.14
C THR A 73 2.83 0.53 10.30
N ARG A 74 2.92 1.48 9.37
CA ARG A 74 1.83 1.81 8.45
C ARG A 74 1.45 0.63 7.56
N SER A 75 2.43 -0.13 7.07
CA SER A 75 2.19 -1.35 6.30
C SER A 75 1.46 -2.41 7.13
N MET A 76 1.82 -2.60 8.39
CA MET A 76 1.16 -3.54 9.30
C MET A 76 -0.30 -3.16 9.54
N MET A 77 -0.58 -1.88 9.80
CA MET A 77 -1.93 -1.35 9.95
C MET A 77 -2.74 -1.54 8.66
N ASN A 78 -2.15 -1.22 7.52
CA ASN A 78 -2.81 -1.33 6.22
C ASN A 78 -3.19 -2.78 5.89
N LEU A 79 -2.28 -3.74 6.11
CA LEU A 79 -2.58 -5.17 5.95
C LEU A 79 -3.73 -5.63 6.83
N SER A 80 -3.81 -5.15 8.08
CA SER A 80 -4.90 -5.49 9.00
C SER A 80 -6.24 -4.98 8.47
N MET A 81 -6.30 -3.73 8.00
CA MET A 81 -7.51 -3.11 7.46
C MET A 81 -7.97 -3.75 6.15
N ILE A 82 -7.03 -3.93 5.19
CA ILE A 82 -7.35 -4.54 3.88
C ILE A 82 -7.76 -6.01 4.07
N GLY A 83 -7.09 -6.73 4.99
CA GLY A 83 -7.46 -8.08 5.36
C GLY A 83 -8.86 -8.17 5.94
N ALA A 84 -9.22 -7.27 6.86
CA ALA A 84 -10.57 -7.20 7.42
C ALA A 84 -11.65 -6.93 6.36
N LEU A 85 -11.32 -6.13 5.34
CA LEU A 85 -12.21 -5.82 4.22
C LEU A 85 -12.28 -6.93 3.14
N GLY A 86 -11.48 -7.97 3.23
CA GLY A 86 -11.43 -9.07 2.26
C GLY A 86 -10.95 -8.67 0.87
N LYS A 87 -10.17 -7.57 0.74
CA LYS A 87 -9.64 -7.08 -0.53
C LYS A 87 -8.31 -7.78 -0.85
N MET A 88 -8.39 -9.03 -1.29
CA MET A 88 -7.22 -9.92 -1.35
C MET A 88 -6.20 -9.55 -2.42
N THR A 89 -6.62 -8.97 -3.54
CA THR A 89 -5.71 -8.46 -4.58
C THR A 89 -4.83 -7.34 -4.04
N GLU A 90 -5.45 -6.36 -3.36
CA GLU A 90 -4.76 -5.25 -2.73
C GLU A 90 -3.93 -5.74 -1.53
N TRP A 91 -4.44 -6.72 -0.77
CA TRP A 91 -3.73 -7.31 0.35
C TRP A 91 -2.40 -7.94 -0.10
N GLU A 92 -2.43 -8.70 -1.19
CA GLU A 92 -1.23 -9.34 -1.74
C GLU A 92 -0.22 -8.31 -2.24
N LEU A 93 -0.68 -7.27 -2.94
CA LEU A 93 0.15 -6.15 -3.37
C LEU A 93 0.82 -5.45 -2.18
N HIS A 94 0.04 -5.13 -1.14
CA HIS A 94 0.54 -4.49 0.07
C HIS A 94 1.38 -5.42 0.94
N CYS A 95 1.20 -6.74 0.86
CA CYS A 95 2.08 -7.71 1.51
C CYS A 95 3.50 -7.65 0.94
N ARG A 96 3.65 -7.57 -0.38
CA ARG A 96 4.98 -7.33 -1.02
C ARG A 96 5.60 -6.03 -0.53
N GLY A 97 4.82 -4.95 -0.49
CA GLY A 97 5.26 -3.65 0.02
C GLY A 97 5.64 -3.69 1.51
N ALA A 98 4.88 -4.41 2.33
CA ALA A 98 5.15 -4.57 3.75
C ALA A 98 6.49 -5.28 4.02
N ILE A 99 6.77 -6.37 3.31
CA ILE A 99 8.06 -7.08 3.39
C ILE A 99 9.20 -6.15 2.96
N LYS A 100 9.01 -5.34 1.91
CA LYS A 100 9.99 -4.35 1.47
C LYS A 100 10.21 -3.25 2.52
N ASN A 101 9.18 -2.84 3.24
CA ASN A 101 9.23 -1.87 4.33
C ASN A 101 9.74 -2.49 5.66
N GLY A 102 10.19 -3.75 5.66
CA GLY A 102 10.83 -4.41 6.80
C GLY A 102 9.89 -5.18 7.72
N VAL A 103 8.66 -5.48 7.30
CA VAL A 103 7.79 -6.40 8.05
C VAL A 103 8.35 -7.81 7.92
N THR A 104 8.63 -8.45 9.06
CA THR A 104 9.16 -9.82 9.11
C THR A 104 8.07 -10.86 8.89
N HIS A 105 8.46 -12.10 8.58
CA HIS A 105 7.49 -13.19 8.43
C HIS A 105 6.75 -13.50 9.75
N GLU A 106 7.42 -13.32 10.91
CA GLU A 106 6.80 -13.46 12.22
C GLU A 106 5.74 -12.39 12.47
N GLU A 107 6.05 -11.13 12.15
CA GLU A 107 5.10 -10.03 12.26
C GLU A 107 3.92 -10.21 11.30
N LEU A 108 4.18 -10.65 10.06
CA LEU A 108 3.13 -10.96 9.08
C LEU A 108 2.19 -12.05 9.59
N ARG A 109 2.74 -13.12 10.18
CA ARG A 109 1.95 -14.18 10.83
C ARG A 109 1.13 -13.64 11.99
N ALA A 110 1.71 -12.77 12.82
CA ALA A 110 0.99 -12.16 13.95
C ALA A 110 -0.19 -11.29 13.47
N ILE A 111 -0.01 -10.51 12.39
CA ILE A 111 -1.10 -9.75 11.76
C ILE A 111 -2.23 -10.69 11.32
N ILE A 112 -1.91 -11.80 10.66
CA ILE A 112 -2.89 -12.78 10.19
C ILE A 112 -3.63 -13.43 11.37
N HIS A 113 -2.94 -13.70 12.50
CA HIS A 113 -3.60 -14.19 13.71
C HIS A 113 -4.61 -13.18 14.26
N VAL A 114 -4.25 -11.89 14.31
CA VAL A 114 -5.17 -10.82 14.74
C VAL A 114 -6.38 -10.75 13.81
N ILE A 115 -6.19 -10.80 12.48
CA ILE A 115 -7.30 -10.89 11.52
C ILE A 115 -8.19 -12.10 11.81
N GLY A 116 -7.60 -13.26 12.11
CA GLY A 116 -8.36 -14.47 12.44
C GLY A 116 -9.22 -14.34 13.69
N ILE A 117 -8.71 -13.64 14.72
CA ILE A 117 -9.43 -13.41 15.98
C ILE A 117 -10.60 -12.44 15.79
N TYR A 118 -10.39 -11.33 15.08
CA TYR A 118 -11.37 -10.23 14.99
C TYR A 118 -12.27 -10.31 13.75
N CYS A 119 -11.81 -10.95 12.66
CA CYS A 119 -12.52 -11.02 11.37
C CYS A 119 -12.91 -12.45 10.97
N GLY A 120 -12.50 -13.44 11.76
CA GLY A 120 -12.82 -14.84 11.55
C GLY A 120 -11.75 -15.65 10.81
N VAL A 121 -11.69 -16.93 11.14
CA VAL A 121 -10.70 -17.89 10.62
C VAL A 121 -10.70 -17.98 9.07
N PRO A 122 -11.85 -17.99 8.37
CA PRO A 122 -11.84 -18.04 6.91
C PRO A 122 -11.06 -16.89 6.28
N GLN A 123 -11.20 -15.66 6.79
CA GLN A 123 -10.47 -14.50 6.29
C GLN A 123 -8.95 -14.60 6.55
N ALA A 124 -8.57 -15.10 7.73
CA ALA A 124 -7.15 -15.35 8.03
C ALA A 124 -6.53 -16.40 7.09
N LEU A 125 -7.29 -17.42 6.71
CA LEU A 125 -6.83 -18.44 5.75
C LEU A 125 -6.59 -17.86 4.36
N GLU A 126 -7.44 -16.92 3.91
CA GLU A 126 -7.21 -16.18 2.65
C GLU A 126 -5.90 -15.37 2.72
N CYS A 127 -5.71 -14.60 3.81
CA CYS A 127 -4.48 -13.83 4.02
C CYS A 127 -3.25 -14.75 4.10
N MET A 128 -3.37 -15.92 4.75
CA MET A 128 -2.28 -16.89 4.86
C MET A 128 -1.88 -17.45 3.49
N ARG A 129 -2.85 -17.76 2.62
CA ARG A 129 -2.59 -18.23 1.25
C ARG A 129 -1.86 -17.16 0.44
N ALA A 130 -2.36 -15.92 0.47
CA ALA A 130 -1.74 -14.80 -0.21
C ALA A 130 -0.32 -14.51 0.29
N ALA A 131 -0.09 -14.54 1.62
CA ALA A 131 1.24 -14.38 2.19
C ALA A 131 2.23 -15.45 1.70
N ARG A 132 1.81 -16.72 1.65
CA ARG A 132 2.65 -17.81 1.14
C ARG A 132 3.04 -17.61 -0.33
N ASN A 133 2.13 -17.13 -1.17
CA ASN A 133 2.42 -16.83 -2.56
C ASN A 133 3.53 -15.78 -2.66
N VAL A 134 3.38 -14.66 -1.94
CA VAL A 134 4.36 -13.56 -1.93
C VAL A 134 5.74 -14.02 -1.45
N ILE A 135 5.79 -14.78 -0.35
CA ILE A 135 7.05 -15.31 0.22
C ILE A 135 7.73 -16.25 -0.78
N ASN A 136 6.97 -17.14 -1.43
CA ASN A 136 7.51 -18.10 -2.39
C ASN A 136 8.00 -17.43 -3.68
N GLU A 137 7.34 -16.36 -4.16
CA GLU A 137 7.82 -15.56 -5.29
C GLU A 137 9.20 -14.98 -4.99
N LYS A 138 9.37 -14.35 -3.84
CA LYS A 138 10.64 -13.74 -3.43
C LYS A 138 11.78 -14.76 -3.32
N ASN A 139 11.49 -15.96 -2.81
CA ASN A 139 12.49 -17.04 -2.72
C ASN A 139 12.93 -17.54 -4.10
N ARG A 140 12.03 -17.56 -5.10
CA ARG A 140 12.37 -17.94 -6.48
C ARG A 140 13.21 -16.87 -7.19
N GLU A 141 12.97 -15.60 -6.91
CA GLU A 141 13.75 -14.49 -7.45
C GLU A 141 15.15 -14.45 -6.82
N GLY A 142 15.28 -14.67 -5.51
CA GLY A 142 16.57 -14.74 -4.81
C GLY A 142 17.44 -15.91 -5.25
N GLY A 143 16.85 -17.07 -5.51
CA GLY A 143 17.58 -18.27 -5.98
C GLY A 143 18.09 -18.19 -7.44
N ARG A 144 17.58 -17.26 -8.25
CA ARG A 144 18.06 -17.02 -9.63
C ARG A 144 19.25 -16.06 -9.71
N SER A 145 19.55 -15.36 -8.63
CA SER A 145 20.64 -14.37 -8.58
C SER A 145 21.97 -14.98 -8.12
N GLU A 146 21.96 -16.28 -7.74
CA GLU A 146 23.15 -17.00 -7.25
C GLU A 146 23.67 -18.05 -8.26
N GLU A 147 23.07 -18.15 -9.46
CA GLU A 147 23.57 -18.93 -10.61
C GLU A 147 24.17 -18.00 -11.69
#